data_96455cd7f1ce24efcfff30317a67bd88
#
_entry.id   96455cd7f1ce24efcfff30317a67bd88
#
_cell.length_a   1.000
_cell.length_b   1.000
_cell.length_c   1.000
_cell.angle_alpha   90.00
_cell.angle_beta   90.00
_cell.angle_gamma   90.00
#
_symmetry.space_group_name_H-M   'P 1'
#
loop_
_entity.id
_entity.type
_entity.pdbx_description
1 polymer ?
#
loop_
_entity_poly.entity_id
_entity_poly.type
_entity_poly.pdbx_seq_one_letter_code
_entity_poly.pdbx_strand_id
1 'polypeptide(L)'
;DASRRLLGMTEKQLDDTTFSKGGDFIKKELDNLDLGAKLSELKSSIASAKGSDKDDKYKQIKAINALNSNNLKAGTAYTIKAFPVLPPKLRPVVPGAKGDLLISDVNHVYKDLILAKQKLQEANDLGLPDEDIKDMRRHVSDAAGAVIGTREPVSSKLAAKQVKGIVNTITGTKTGFFNGKVLARRLDFTGRGTAAPDPSLGMDEVGLPETMLWDMYSPFVIKNLTRQGYSALQAKKMVEDKNSRAREELMIESNRRPVILNRAPSLHRFNIIAFKPKPVSGTTIQVNPFMEDGMNLDYDGDALQVHVPVTDGAVNDAKK
;
A
#
# COMPACT_ATOMS: atom_id res chain seq x y z
N ASP A 1 6.38 22.77 7.22
CA ASP A 1 7.19 23.59 6.29
C ASP A 1 6.43 24.79 5.71
N ALA A 2 5.24 24.63 5.15
CA ALA A 2 4.49 25.72 4.53
C ALA A 2 4.07 26.79 5.56
N SER A 3 3.49 26.38 6.70
CA SER A 3 3.11 27.28 7.81
C SER A 3 4.30 28.09 8.33
N ARG A 4 5.45 27.44 8.53
CA ARG A 4 6.70 28.07 8.96
C ARG A 4 7.14 29.18 8.00
N ARG A 5 7.13 28.89 6.71
CA ARG A 5 7.53 29.85 5.67
C ARG A 5 6.56 31.02 5.56
N LEU A 6 5.25 30.78 5.69
CA LEU A 6 4.24 31.83 5.68
C LEU A 6 4.37 32.78 6.84
N LEU A 7 4.70 32.26 8.03
CA LEU A 7 4.95 33.05 9.23
C LEU A 7 6.34 33.72 9.25
N GLY A 8 7.26 33.35 8.35
CA GLY A 8 8.64 33.83 8.33
C GLY A 8 9.47 33.36 9.52
N MET A 9 9.12 32.22 10.12
CA MET A 9 9.78 31.64 11.28
C MET A 9 10.79 30.56 10.89
N THR A 10 11.84 30.40 11.69
CA THR A 10 12.68 29.19 11.65
C THR A 10 11.92 28.01 12.30
N GLU A 11 12.36 26.76 12.06
CA GLU A 11 11.75 25.58 12.66
C GLU A 11 11.76 25.65 14.18
N LYS A 12 12.91 26.04 14.75
CA LYS A 12 13.05 26.22 16.20
C LYS A 12 12.12 27.30 16.76
N GLN A 13 11.97 28.42 16.06
CA GLN A 13 11.04 29.50 16.49
C GLN A 13 9.59 29.05 16.45
N LEU A 14 9.18 28.32 15.40
CA LEU A 14 7.83 27.77 15.30
C LEU A 14 7.56 26.77 16.43
N ASP A 15 8.48 25.85 16.67
CA ASP A 15 8.38 24.86 17.74
C ASP A 15 8.31 25.53 19.13
N ASP A 16 9.22 26.45 19.43
CA ASP A 16 9.22 27.17 20.71
C ASP A 16 7.94 27.98 20.91
N THR A 17 7.42 28.62 19.86
CA THR A 17 6.16 29.36 19.93
C THR A 17 4.97 28.42 20.10
N THR A 18 4.95 27.30 19.39
CA THR A 18 3.90 26.28 19.49
C THR A 18 3.84 25.68 20.89
N PHE A 19 4.99 25.39 21.49
CA PHE A 19 5.04 24.79 22.83
C PHE A 19 4.75 25.79 23.94
N SER A 20 5.17 27.06 23.79
CA SER A 20 4.89 28.11 24.80
C SER A 20 3.47 28.64 24.72
N LYS A 21 2.93 28.91 23.53
CA LYS A 21 1.62 29.58 23.33
C LYS A 21 0.50 28.67 22.85
N GLY A 22 0.84 27.43 22.42
CA GLY A 22 -0.13 26.45 21.92
C GLY A 22 -0.44 26.57 20.43
N GLY A 23 -1.06 25.51 19.89
CA GLY A 23 -1.42 25.43 18.46
C GLY A 23 -2.49 26.42 18.02
N ASP A 24 -3.40 26.81 18.91
CA ASP A 24 -4.45 27.80 18.62
C ASP A 24 -3.88 29.20 18.37
N PHE A 25 -2.79 29.56 19.06
CA PHE A 25 -2.05 30.80 18.78
C PHE A 25 -1.49 30.81 17.36
N ILE A 26 -0.81 29.74 16.96
CA ILE A 26 -0.26 29.60 15.59
C ILE A 26 -1.37 29.64 14.54
N LYS A 27 -2.50 28.99 14.82
CA LYS A 27 -3.68 29.06 13.95
C LYS A 27 -4.16 30.48 13.76
N LYS A 28 -4.29 31.24 14.86
CA LYS A 28 -4.73 32.65 14.83
C LYS A 28 -3.75 33.53 14.07
N GLU A 29 -2.45 33.36 14.26
CA GLU A 29 -1.43 34.09 13.50
C GLU A 29 -1.50 33.80 12.00
N LEU A 30 -1.73 32.55 11.61
CA LEU A 30 -1.91 32.15 10.20
C LEU A 30 -3.21 32.71 9.62
N ASP A 31 -4.30 32.76 10.38
CA ASP A 31 -5.59 33.31 9.92
C ASP A 31 -5.56 34.84 9.79
N ASN A 32 -4.69 35.52 10.54
CA ASN A 32 -4.51 36.98 10.50
C ASN A 32 -3.58 37.43 9.34
N LEU A 33 -2.90 36.52 8.64
CA LEU A 33 -2.04 36.88 7.52
C LEU A 33 -2.86 37.43 6.33
N ASP A 34 -2.52 38.63 5.87
CA ASP A 34 -2.99 39.11 4.57
C ASP A 34 -2.22 38.41 3.45
N LEU A 35 -2.82 37.35 2.92
CA LEU A 35 -2.22 36.53 1.86
C LEU A 35 -2.09 37.32 0.54
N GLY A 36 -2.97 38.33 0.30
CA GLY A 36 -2.91 39.18 -0.89
C GLY A 36 -1.73 40.13 -0.87
N ALA A 37 -1.56 40.87 0.25
CA ALA A 37 -0.43 41.75 0.44
C ALA A 37 0.89 40.99 0.39
N LYS A 38 0.96 39.84 1.07
CA LYS A 38 2.17 38.99 1.08
C LYS A 38 2.49 38.40 -0.29
N LEU A 39 1.51 38.04 -1.09
CA LEU A 39 1.71 37.57 -2.45
C LEU A 39 2.31 38.66 -3.33
N SER A 40 1.84 39.91 -3.20
CA SER A 40 2.34 41.05 -3.95
C SER A 40 3.80 41.39 -3.57
N GLU A 41 4.10 41.37 -2.28
CA GLU A 41 5.45 41.56 -1.76
C GLU A 41 6.43 40.47 -2.28
N LEU A 42 6.04 39.22 -2.23
CA LEU A 42 6.85 38.12 -2.72
C LEU A 42 7.12 38.21 -4.22
N LYS A 43 6.11 38.57 -5.01
CA LYS A 43 6.25 38.75 -6.46
C LYS A 43 7.22 39.89 -6.82
N SER A 44 7.18 41.01 -6.10
CA SER A 44 8.10 42.13 -6.32
C SER A 44 9.52 41.78 -5.91
N SER A 45 9.71 41.07 -4.80
CA SER A 45 11.03 40.76 -4.25
C SER A 45 11.72 39.56 -4.91
N ILE A 46 10.99 38.72 -5.68
CA ILE A 46 11.57 37.53 -6.31
C ILE A 46 12.56 37.87 -7.44
N ALA A 47 12.39 39.03 -8.10
CA ALA A 47 13.25 39.48 -9.19
C ALA A 47 14.68 39.75 -8.70
N SER A 48 14.84 40.20 -7.45
CA SER A 48 16.14 40.53 -6.84
C SER A 48 16.71 39.35 -6.03
N ALA A 49 15.92 38.29 -5.77
CA ALA A 49 16.35 37.14 -4.98
C ALA A 49 17.25 36.20 -5.77
N LYS A 50 18.24 35.56 -5.09
CA LYS A 50 19.21 34.62 -5.69
C LYS A 50 19.26 33.32 -4.87
N GLY A 51 19.57 32.18 -5.55
CA GLY A 51 19.82 30.90 -4.92
C GLY A 51 18.61 30.40 -4.07
N SER A 52 18.89 29.94 -2.85
CA SER A 52 17.93 29.34 -1.94
C SER A 52 16.81 30.31 -1.50
N ASP A 53 17.07 31.61 -1.41
CA ASP A 53 16.04 32.63 -1.08
C ASP A 53 14.96 32.69 -2.19
N LYS A 54 15.36 32.61 -3.45
CA LYS A 54 14.45 32.58 -4.59
C LYS A 54 13.58 31.35 -4.56
N ASP A 55 14.13 30.17 -4.25
CA ASP A 55 13.39 28.92 -4.14
C ASP A 55 12.37 28.95 -2.98
N ASP A 56 12.74 29.54 -1.85
CA ASP A 56 11.84 29.67 -0.72
C ASP A 56 10.68 30.63 -1.01
N LYS A 57 10.93 31.74 -1.71
CA LYS A 57 9.87 32.64 -2.19
C LYS A 57 8.92 31.96 -3.18
N TYR A 58 9.44 31.15 -4.12
CA TYR A 58 8.60 30.36 -5.01
C TYR A 58 7.70 29.37 -4.26
N LYS A 59 8.25 28.69 -3.25
CA LYS A 59 7.47 27.77 -2.41
C LYS A 59 6.37 28.50 -1.61
N GLN A 60 6.65 29.70 -1.12
CA GLN A 60 5.64 30.55 -0.46
C GLN A 60 4.54 30.98 -1.43
N ILE A 61 4.90 31.47 -2.61
CA ILE A 61 3.93 31.86 -3.65
C ILE A 61 3.07 30.66 -4.05
N LYS A 62 3.67 29.47 -4.23
CA LYS A 62 2.93 28.25 -4.54
C LYS A 62 1.94 27.88 -3.43
N ALA A 63 2.34 28.01 -2.17
CA ALA A 63 1.48 27.74 -1.02
C ALA A 63 0.29 28.73 -0.95
N ILE A 64 0.54 30.02 -1.14
CA ILE A 64 -0.52 31.06 -1.15
C ILE A 64 -1.48 30.84 -2.33
N ASN A 65 -0.98 30.57 -3.51
CA ASN A 65 -1.83 30.28 -4.68
C ASN A 65 -2.70 29.04 -4.45
N ALA A 66 -2.15 27.99 -3.83
CA ALA A 66 -2.91 26.80 -3.49
C ALA A 66 -4.02 27.08 -2.45
N LEU A 67 -3.78 27.93 -1.47
CA LEU A 67 -4.79 28.38 -0.51
C LEU A 67 -5.91 29.17 -1.22
N ASN A 68 -5.54 30.12 -2.08
CA ASN A 68 -6.49 30.95 -2.80
C ASN A 68 -7.33 30.14 -3.79
N SER A 69 -6.71 29.24 -4.57
CA SER A 69 -7.43 28.41 -5.56
C SER A 69 -8.42 27.42 -4.91
N ASN A 70 -8.17 27.02 -3.68
CA ASN A 70 -9.06 26.12 -2.92
C ASN A 70 -9.97 26.88 -1.93
N ASN A 71 -9.91 28.21 -1.90
CA ASN A 71 -10.67 29.07 -0.97
C ASN A 71 -10.49 28.65 0.50
N LEU A 72 -9.25 28.34 0.90
CA LEU A 72 -8.88 27.87 2.24
C LEU A 72 -8.19 28.98 3.03
N LYS A 73 -8.56 29.12 4.31
CA LYS A 73 -7.82 29.93 5.27
C LYS A 73 -6.54 29.22 5.71
N ALA A 74 -5.44 29.94 5.85
CA ALA A 74 -4.13 29.37 6.17
C ALA A 74 -4.14 28.61 7.51
N GLY A 75 -4.77 29.17 8.55
CA GLY A 75 -4.88 28.50 9.84
C GLY A 75 -5.68 27.20 9.77
N THR A 76 -6.72 27.11 8.95
CA THR A 76 -7.49 25.89 8.78
C THR A 76 -6.73 24.84 7.94
N ALA A 77 -5.99 25.27 6.93
CA ALA A 77 -5.25 24.38 6.04
C ALA A 77 -4.01 23.74 6.72
N TYR A 78 -3.37 24.48 7.65
CA TYR A 78 -2.12 24.04 8.27
C TYR A 78 -2.23 23.63 9.75
N THR A 79 -3.44 23.61 10.32
CA THR A 79 -3.68 23.11 11.68
C THR A 79 -4.73 22.00 11.66
N ILE A 80 -4.46 20.94 12.41
CA ILE A 80 -5.35 19.78 12.50
C ILE A 80 -6.22 19.94 13.75
N LYS A 81 -7.56 20.01 13.59
CA LYS A 81 -8.52 20.04 14.70
C LYS A 81 -9.00 18.62 15.09
N ALA A 82 -9.15 17.74 14.12
CA ALA A 82 -9.57 16.36 14.32
C ALA A 82 -8.45 15.44 13.84
N PHE A 83 -8.04 14.52 14.69
CA PHE A 83 -6.95 13.60 14.38
C PHE A 83 -7.48 12.40 13.59
N PRO A 84 -6.85 12.02 12.46
CA PRO A 84 -7.31 10.87 11.69
C PRO A 84 -7.05 9.57 12.43
N VAL A 85 -8.07 8.73 12.54
CA VAL A 85 -7.98 7.41 13.18
C VAL A 85 -8.21 6.33 12.12
N LEU A 86 -7.27 5.41 11.99
CA LEU A 86 -7.40 4.26 11.10
C LEU A 86 -8.59 3.38 11.52
N PRO A 87 -9.39 2.87 10.57
CA PRO A 87 -10.43 1.90 10.86
C PRO A 87 -9.89 0.66 11.60
N PRO A 88 -10.68 -0.01 12.46
CA PRO A 88 -10.24 -1.19 13.21
C PRO A 88 -9.68 -2.32 12.33
N LYS A 89 -10.19 -2.49 11.12
CA LYS A 89 -9.67 -3.48 10.14
C LYS A 89 -8.20 -3.26 9.76
N LEU A 90 -7.72 -2.01 9.82
CA LEU A 90 -6.33 -1.66 9.49
C LEU A 90 -5.41 -1.64 10.72
N ARG A 91 -5.97 -1.81 11.92
CA ARG A 91 -5.25 -1.89 13.20
C ARG A 91 -5.84 -2.98 14.11
N PRO A 92 -5.80 -4.24 13.65
CA PRO A 92 -6.50 -5.32 14.32
C PRO A 92 -5.95 -5.57 15.75
N VAL A 93 -6.85 -6.07 16.60
CA VAL A 93 -6.54 -6.71 17.88
C VAL A 93 -7.10 -8.12 17.77
N VAL A 94 -6.23 -9.12 17.84
CA VAL A 94 -6.63 -10.53 17.68
C VAL A 94 -6.15 -11.34 18.88
N PRO A 95 -6.92 -12.34 19.34
CA PRO A 95 -6.48 -13.23 20.40
C PRO A 95 -5.28 -14.08 19.91
N GLY A 96 -4.24 -14.14 20.71
CA GLY A 96 -3.09 -15.00 20.48
C GLY A 96 -3.34 -16.43 20.98
N ALA A 97 -2.49 -17.35 20.56
CA ALA A 97 -2.61 -18.77 20.87
C ALA A 97 -2.54 -19.12 22.38
N LYS A 98 -1.95 -18.23 23.19
CA LYS A 98 -1.79 -18.40 24.65
C LYS A 98 -2.77 -17.57 25.48
N GLY A 99 -3.85 -17.03 24.87
CA GLY A 99 -4.81 -16.16 25.53
C GLY A 99 -4.36 -14.71 25.69
N ASP A 100 -3.20 -14.33 25.21
CA ASP A 100 -2.72 -12.97 25.07
C ASP A 100 -3.38 -12.29 23.87
N LEU A 101 -3.37 -10.94 23.88
CA LEU A 101 -3.88 -10.14 22.75
C LEU A 101 -2.71 -9.68 21.89
N LEU A 102 -2.74 -10.06 20.61
CA LEU A 102 -1.85 -9.51 19.60
C LEU A 102 -2.43 -8.18 19.11
N ILE A 103 -1.78 -7.11 19.51
CA ILE A 103 -2.21 -5.73 19.24
C ILE A 103 -1.32 -5.16 18.13
N SER A 104 -1.93 -4.64 17.07
CA SER A 104 -1.19 -3.91 16.03
C SER A 104 -0.38 -2.76 16.65
N ASP A 105 0.88 -2.61 16.23
CA ASP A 105 1.81 -1.60 16.76
C ASP A 105 1.26 -0.16 16.67
N VAL A 106 0.47 0.15 15.64
CA VAL A 106 -0.19 1.45 15.48
C VAL A 106 -1.12 1.78 16.64
N ASN A 107 -1.77 0.79 17.28
CA ASN A 107 -2.61 1.02 18.45
C ASN A 107 -1.81 1.54 19.66
N HIS A 108 -0.56 1.10 19.78
CA HIS A 108 0.31 1.59 20.85
C HIS A 108 0.68 3.08 20.67
N VAL A 109 0.91 3.50 19.41
CA VAL A 109 1.19 4.91 19.09
C VAL A 109 -0.04 5.80 19.37
N TYR A 110 -1.25 5.32 19.03
CA TYR A 110 -2.49 6.00 19.43
C TYR A 110 -2.65 6.08 20.94
N LYS A 111 -2.33 5.01 21.67
CA LYS A 111 -2.37 4.99 23.13
C LYS A 111 -1.46 6.06 23.72
N ASP A 112 -0.22 6.17 23.22
CA ASP A 112 0.74 7.17 23.70
C ASP A 112 0.20 8.60 23.49
N LEU A 113 -0.42 8.87 22.32
CA LEU A 113 -1.05 10.17 22.05
C LEU A 113 -2.22 10.47 23.00
N ILE A 114 -3.07 9.47 23.26
CA ILE A 114 -4.22 9.64 24.19
C ILE A 114 -3.73 9.94 25.59
N LEU A 115 -2.75 9.20 26.09
CA LEU A 115 -2.17 9.40 27.41
C LEU A 115 -1.47 10.77 27.54
N ALA A 116 -0.73 11.18 26.49
CA ALA A 116 -0.10 12.50 26.47
C ALA A 116 -1.15 13.63 26.52
N LYS A 117 -2.24 13.48 25.74
CA LYS A 117 -3.36 14.43 25.74
C LYS A 117 -4.05 14.49 27.12
N GLN A 118 -4.32 13.35 27.74
CA GLN A 118 -4.95 13.31 29.08
C GLN A 118 -4.11 14.04 30.11
N LYS A 119 -2.81 13.79 30.15
CA LYS A 119 -1.88 14.50 31.07
C LYS A 119 -1.88 16.02 30.85
N LEU A 120 -1.87 16.45 29.57
CA LEU A 120 -1.94 17.88 29.26
C LEU A 120 -3.28 18.48 29.68
N GLN A 121 -4.38 17.76 29.51
CA GLN A 121 -5.69 18.24 29.95
C GLN A 121 -5.78 18.36 31.48
N GLU A 122 -5.34 17.35 32.21
CA GLU A 122 -5.25 17.40 33.69
C GLU A 122 -4.43 18.58 34.18
N ALA A 123 -3.28 18.86 33.54
CA ALA A 123 -2.43 20.00 33.88
C ALA A 123 -3.14 21.34 33.60
N ASN A 124 -3.87 21.47 32.50
CA ASN A 124 -4.68 22.66 32.21
C ASN A 124 -5.83 22.83 33.22
N ASP A 125 -6.52 21.73 33.56
CA ASP A 125 -7.64 21.76 34.55
C ASP A 125 -7.17 22.14 35.95
N LEU A 126 -5.92 21.80 36.30
CA LEU A 126 -5.26 22.20 37.54
C LEU A 126 -4.74 23.65 37.49
N GLY A 127 -4.80 24.33 36.35
CA GLY A 127 -4.35 25.70 36.19
C GLY A 127 -2.84 25.90 36.32
N LEU A 128 -2.04 24.90 35.90
CA LEU A 128 -0.57 25.00 35.94
C LEU A 128 -0.07 26.13 35.03
N PRO A 129 1.06 26.80 35.39
CA PRO A 129 1.67 27.84 34.58
C PRO A 129 2.07 27.33 33.17
N ASP A 130 2.04 28.20 32.19
CA ASP A 130 2.40 27.85 30.80
C ASP A 130 3.83 27.28 30.65
N GLU A 131 4.76 27.67 31.52
CA GLU A 131 6.14 27.16 31.55
C GLU A 131 6.18 25.68 31.92
N ASP A 132 5.39 25.25 32.89
CA ASP A 132 5.31 23.85 33.34
C ASP A 132 4.56 22.97 32.34
N ILE A 133 3.62 23.55 31.59
CA ILE A 133 2.83 22.86 30.56
C ILE A 133 3.61 22.72 29.23
N LYS A 134 4.65 23.54 29.03
CA LYS A 134 5.43 23.57 27.78
C LYS A 134 5.94 22.18 27.34
N ASP A 135 6.50 21.42 28.26
CA ASP A 135 7.03 20.09 27.97
C ASP A 135 5.92 19.07 27.71
N MET A 136 4.76 19.21 28.33
CA MET A 136 3.59 18.38 28.07
C MET A 136 3.02 18.66 26.66
N ARG A 137 2.97 19.93 26.23
CA ARG A 137 2.59 20.32 24.87
C ARG A 137 3.56 19.73 23.84
N ARG A 138 4.88 19.77 24.13
CA ARG A 138 5.90 19.12 23.28
C ARG A 138 5.65 17.63 23.17
N HIS A 139 5.40 16.96 24.29
CA HIS A 139 5.13 15.52 24.32
C HIS A 139 3.90 15.14 23.50
N VAL A 140 2.81 15.92 23.58
CA VAL A 140 1.61 15.72 22.73
C VAL A 140 1.95 15.93 21.25
N SER A 141 2.74 16.95 20.91
CA SER A 141 3.17 17.21 19.53
C SER A 141 4.04 16.07 18.99
N ASP A 142 4.96 15.53 19.78
CA ASP A 142 5.82 14.40 19.40
C ASP A 142 4.99 13.13 19.22
N ALA A 143 4.07 12.84 20.13
CA ALA A 143 3.15 11.72 20.02
C ALA A 143 2.24 11.83 18.79
N ALA A 144 1.71 13.02 18.49
CA ALA A 144 0.93 13.27 17.28
C ALA A 144 1.77 13.09 16.02
N GLY A 145 3.00 13.60 16.01
CA GLY A 145 3.96 13.41 14.93
C GLY A 145 4.31 11.95 14.69
N ALA A 146 4.45 11.16 15.77
CA ALA A 146 4.69 9.72 15.71
C ALA A 146 3.51 8.96 15.08
N VAL A 147 2.26 9.31 15.44
CA VAL A 147 1.07 8.70 14.82
C VAL A 147 1.00 9.01 13.33
N ILE A 148 1.29 10.23 12.90
CA ILE A 148 1.32 10.59 11.47
C ILE A 148 2.52 9.91 10.78
N GLY A 149 3.66 9.80 11.45
CA GLY A 149 4.91 9.26 10.91
C GLY A 149 5.93 10.33 10.51
N THR A 150 5.78 11.54 11.06
CA THR A 150 6.73 12.66 10.87
C THR A 150 7.77 12.76 11.99
N ARG A 151 7.54 12.09 13.11
CA ARG A 151 8.44 11.98 14.26
C ARG A 151 8.53 10.54 14.73
N GLU A 152 9.57 10.23 15.50
CA GLU A 152 9.73 8.91 16.11
C GLU A 152 8.73 8.70 17.26
N PRO A 153 8.35 7.44 17.56
CA PRO A 153 7.52 7.14 18.72
C PRO A 153 8.14 7.64 20.02
N VAL A 154 7.31 8.21 20.89
CA VAL A 154 7.75 8.77 22.18
C VAL A 154 8.21 7.66 23.14
N SER A 155 7.59 6.49 23.08
CA SER A 155 8.02 5.31 23.83
C SER A 155 9.30 4.72 23.23
N SER A 156 10.37 4.64 24.04
CA SER A 156 11.66 4.04 23.62
C SER A 156 11.51 2.61 23.11
N LYS A 157 10.57 1.84 23.65
CA LYS A 157 10.25 0.48 23.22
C LYS A 157 9.65 0.45 21.80
N LEU A 158 8.80 1.40 21.44
CA LEU A 158 8.22 1.51 20.10
C LEU A 158 9.22 2.10 19.11
N ALA A 159 10.06 3.03 19.54
CA ALA A 159 11.14 3.57 18.73
C ALA A 159 12.16 2.47 18.37
N ALA A 160 12.56 1.64 19.31
CA ALA A 160 13.43 0.49 19.07
C ALA A 160 12.84 -0.54 18.08
N LYS A 161 11.51 -0.68 18.06
CA LYS A 161 10.78 -1.52 17.08
C LYS A 161 10.61 -0.84 15.72
N GLN A 162 11.03 0.41 15.56
CA GLN A 162 10.83 1.21 14.34
C GLN A 162 9.35 1.25 13.88
N VAL A 163 8.43 1.40 14.82
CA VAL A 163 7.00 1.46 14.53
C VAL A 163 6.70 2.64 13.62
N LYS A 164 6.04 2.37 12.51
CA LYS A 164 5.74 3.37 11.47
C LYS A 164 4.40 4.03 11.73
N GLY A 165 4.34 5.34 11.56
CA GLY A 165 3.08 6.10 11.62
C GLY A 165 2.15 5.81 10.43
N ILE A 166 0.96 6.43 10.45
CA ILE A 166 -0.13 6.21 9.48
C ILE A 166 0.34 6.40 8.03
N VAL A 167 1.05 7.50 7.75
CA VAL A 167 1.50 7.80 6.38
C VAL A 167 2.37 6.68 5.85
N ASN A 168 3.38 6.27 6.60
CA ASN A 168 4.26 5.19 6.20
C ASN A 168 3.55 3.82 6.13
N THR A 169 2.53 3.60 6.98
CA THR A 169 1.71 2.38 6.94
C THR A 169 0.88 2.33 5.67
N ILE A 170 0.37 3.47 5.19
CA ILE A 170 -0.41 3.55 3.95
C ILE A 170 0.48 3.55 2.71
N THR A 171 1.51 4.40 2.68
CA THR A 171 2.35 4.68 1.50
C THR A 171 3.67 3.91 1.46
N GLY A 172 3.99 3.15 2.49
CA GLY A 172 5.24 2.38 2.59
C GLY A 172 5.50 1.52 1.35
N THR A 173 6.77 1.46 0.92
CA THR A 173 7.15 0.88 -0.39
C THR A 173 6.74 -0.58 -0.57
N LYS A 174 7.28 -1.51 0.23
CA LYS A 174 6.99 -2.96 0.07
C LYS A 174 5.84 -3.45 0.95
N THR A 175 5.67 -2.87 2.14
CA THR A 175 4.74 -3.35 3.18
C THR A 175 3.56 -2.41 3.42
N GLY A 176 3.51 -1.26 2.74
CA GLY A 176 2.41 -0.29 2.87
C GLY A 176 1.09 -0.86 2.34
N PHE A 177 -0.03 -0.39 2.90
CA PHE A 177 -1.36 -0.84 2.46
C PHE A 177 -1.60 -0.60 0.98
N PHE A 178 -1.14 0.54 0.44
CA PHE A 178 -1.32 0.83 -0.98
C PHE A 178 -0.64 -0.21 -1.85
N ASN A 179 0.64 -0.49 -1.62
CA ASN A 179 1.37 -1.48 -2.39
C ASN A 179 0.91 -2.91 -2.09
N GLY A 180 0.71 -3.26 -0.81
CA GLY A 180 0.39 -4.62 -0.40
C GLY A 180 -1.07 -5.04 -0.58
N LYS A 181 -2.03 -4.10 -0.64
CA LYS A 181 -3.47 -4.39 -0.70
C LYS A 181 -4.16 -3.87 -1.94
N VAL A 182 -3.66 -2.79 -2.54
CA VAL A 182 -4.25 -2.20 -3.76
C VAL A 182 -3.48 -2.64 -5.00
N LEU A 183 -2.15 -2.45 -5.03
CA LEU A 183 -1.34 -2.78 -6.19
C LEU A 183 -0.97 -4.27 -6.27
N ALA A 184 -0.68 -4.92 -5.15
CA ALA A 184 -0.38 -6.35 -5.10
C ALA A 184 -1.64 -7.23 -5.09
N ARG A 185 -2.72 -6.78 -5.74
CA ARG A 185 -3.95 -7.53 -5.88
C ARG A 185 -3.72 -8.73 -6.79
N ARG A 186 -4.26 -9.89 -6.41
CA ARG A 186 -4.30 -11.05 -7.30
C ARG A 186 -5.18 -10.73 -8.50
N LEU A 187 -4.68 -11.02 -9.69
CA LEU A 187 -5.44 -10.93 -10.93
C LEU A 187 -6.05 -12.31 -11.21
N ASP A 188 -7.31 -12.32 -11.62
CA ASP A 188 -7.96 -13.54 -12.08
C ASP A 188 -7.24 -14.09 -13.32
N PHE A 189 -7.31 -15.38 -13.55
CA PHE A 189 -6.69 -16.08 -14.68
C PHE A 189 -5.16 -15.95 -14.74
N THR A 190 -4.52 -15.63 -13.61
CA THR A 190 -3.06 -15.54 -13.51
C THR A 190 -2.54 -16.34 -12.34
N GLY A 191 -1.33 -16.86 -12.47
CA GLY A 191 -0.61 -17.56 -11.43
C GLY A 191 0.86 -17.16 -11.42
N ARG A 192 1.53 -17.48 -10.32
CA ARG A 192 2.99 -17.36 -10.20
C ARG A 192 3.50 -18.49 -9.32
N GLY A 193 4.55 -19.12 -9.74
CA GLY A 193 5.18 -20.20 -8.99
C GLY A 193 6.68 -20.30 -9.29
N THR A 194 7.42 -20.96 -8.44
CA THR A 194 8.83 -21.28 -8.65
C THR A 194 8.94 -22.34 -9.74
N ALA A 195 9.90 -22.18 -10.63
CA ALA A 195 10.19 -23.13 -11.69
C ALA A 195 10.92 -24.37 -11.16
N ALA A 196 10.62 -25.54 -11.70
CA ALA A 196 11.34 -26.78 -11.47
C ALA A 196 11.46 -27.58 -12.78
N PRO A 197 12.54 -28.35 -12.99
CA PRO A 197 12.68 -29.17 -14.19
C PRO A 197 11.83 -30.44 -14.09
N ASP A 198 11.21 -30.84 -15.21
CA ASP A 198 10.58 -32.15 -15.37
C ASP A 198 10.83 -32.68 -16.79
N PRO A 199 11.77 -33.62 -16.97
CA PRO A 199 12.11 -34.19 -18.26
C PRO A 199 10.99 -35.04 -18.88
N SER A 200 9.97 -35.41 -18.12
CA SER A 200 8.85 -36.24 -18.62
C SER A 200 7.83 -35.44 -19.42
N LEU A 201 7.86 -34.11 -19.31
CA LEU A 201 6.98 -33.21 -20.05
C LEU A 201 7.44 -33.05 -21.51
N GLY A 202 6.48 -32.95 -22.43
CA GLY A 202 6.76 -32.56 -23.80
C GLY A 202 7.23 -31.10 -23.89
N MET A 203 7.83 -30.74 -25.03
CA MET A 203 8.31 -29.37 -25.29
C MET A 203 7.16 -28.35 -25.36
N ASP A 204 5.94 -28.78 -25.59
CA ASP A 204 4.72 -27.96 -25.65
C ASP A 204 3.86 -28.10 -24.38
N GLU A 205 4.36 -28.74 -23.35
CA GLU A 205 3.66 -29.01 -22.09
C GLU A 205 4.30 -28.30 -20.91
N VAL A 206 3.47 -27.92 -19.94
CA VAL A 206 3.88 -27.36 -18.65
C VAL A 206 3.14 -28.05 -17.52
N GLY A 207 3.83 -28.46 -16.49
CA GLY A 207 3.25 -28.99 -15.26
C GLY A 207 2.83 -27.86 -14.35
N LEU A 208 1.54 -27.73 -14.08
CA LEU A 208 1.00 -26.74 -13.14
C LEU A 208 0.43 -27.43 -11.90
N PRO A 209 0.69 -26.90 -10.69
CA PRO A 209 0.06 -27.37 -9.48
C PRO A 209 -1.47 -27.47 -9.67
N GLU A 210 -2.05 -28.60 -9.23
CA GLU A 210 -3.49 -28.81 -9.39
C GLU A 210 -4.33 -27.69 -8.74
N THR A 211 -3.86 -27.13 -7.61
CA THR A 211 -4.50 -25.99 -6.95
C THR A 211 -4.51 -24.75 -7.84
N MET A 212 -3.40 -24.48 -8.53
CA MET A 212 -3.29 -23.35 -9.45
C MET A 212 -4.20 -23.52 -10.67
N LEU A 213 -4.32 -24.75 -11.22
CA LEU A 213 -5.26 -25.04 -12.30
C LEU A 213 -6.71 -24.78 -11.87
N TRP A 214 -7.12 -25.24 -10.68
CA TRP A 214 -8.45 -24.97 -10.15
C TRP A 214 -8.71 -23.47 -10.01
N ASP A 215 -7.77 -22.74 -9.41
CA ASP A 215 -7.92 -21.28 -9.21
C ASP A 215 -8.08 -20.52 -10.54
N MET A 216 -7.31 -20.87 -11.57
CA MET A 216 -7.35 -20.18 -12.85
C MET A 216 -8.49 -20.62 -13.79
N TYR A 217 -8.88 -21.92 -13.76
CA TYR A 217 -9.85 -22.47 -14.70
C TYR A 217 -11.26 -22.58 -14.14
N SER A 218 -11.48 -22.44 -12.83
CA SER A 218 -12.81 -22.56 -12.21
C SER A 218 -13.94 -21.80 -12.92
N PRO A 219 -13.76 -20.53 -13.35
CA PRO A 219 -14.83 -19.81 -14.03
C PRO A 219 -15.25 -20.46 -15.35
N PHE A 220 -14.31 -21.06 -16.07
CA PHE A 220 -14.60 -21.76 -17.33
C PHE A 220 -15.30 -23.09 -17.07
N VAL A 221 -14.88 -23.85 -16.06
CA VAL A 221 -15.50 -25.10 -15.63
C VAL A 221 -16.94 -24.85 -15.19
N ILE A 222 -17.19 -23.84 -14.34
CA ILE A 222 -18.54 -23.44 -13.94
C ILE A 222 -19.41 -23.11 -15.15
N LYS A 223 -18.88 -22.31 -16.08
CA LYS A 223 -19.58 -21.96 -17.34
C LYS A 223 -19.95 -23.20 -18.15
N ASN A 224 -19.03 -24.16 -18.29
CA ASN A 224 -19.28 -25.39 -19.06
C ASN A 224 -20.32 -26.29 -18.39
N LEU A 225 -20.22 -26.49 -17.06
CA LEU A 225 -21.22 -27.22 -16.28
C LEU A 225 -22.61 -26.56 -16.37
N THR A 226 -22.69 -25.24 -16.31
CA THR A 226 -23.96 -24.51 -16.48
C THR A 226 -24.56 -24.72 -17.87
N ARG A 227 -23.75 -24.78 -18.93
CA ARG A 227 -24.19 -25.10 -20.28
C ARG A 227 -24.69 -26.54 -20.43
N GLN A 228 -24.24 -27.45 -19.56
CA GLN A 228 -24.71 -28.83 -19.49
C GLN A 228 -26.01 -29.01 -18.68
N GLY A 229 -26.57 -27.92 -18.15
CA GLY A 229 -27.87 -27.94 -17.45
C GLY A 229 -27.78 -27.86 -15.93
N TYR A 230 -26.60 -27.81 -15.32
CA TYR A 230 -26.49 -27.59 -13.88
C TYR A 230 -26.79 -26.13 -13.53
N SER A 231 -27.44 -25.89 -12.39
CA SER A 231 -27.60 -24.51 -11.90
C SER A 231 -26.25 -23.92 -11.51
N ALA A 232 -26.10 -22.59 -11.60
CA ALA A 232 -24.84 -21.91 -11.26
C ALA A 232 -24.36 -22.23 -9.82
N LEU A 233 -25.30 -22.40 -8.88
CA LEU A 233 -24.98 -22.77 -7.50
C LEU A 233 -24.47 -24.21 -7.40
N GLN A 234 -25.11 -25.15 -8.10
CA GLN A 234 -24.67 -26.54 -8.18
C GLN A 234 -23.29 -26.65 -8.84
N ALA A 235 -23.08 -25.98 -9.97
CA ALA A 235 -21.80 -25.97 -10.67
C ALA A 235 -20.68 -25.42 -9.79
N LYS A 236 -20.95 -24.32 -9.06
CA LYS A 236 -19.98 -23.75 -8.11
C LYS A 236 -19.62 -24.74 -7.00
N LYS A 237 -20.62 -25.39 -6.39
CA LYS A 237 -20.40 -26.41 -5.36
C LYS A 237 -19.61 -27.61 -5.89
N MET A 238 -19.90 -28.08 -7.12
CA MET A 238 -19.17 -29.17 -7.76
C MET A 238 -17.68 -28.83 -7.95
N VAL A 239 -17.35 -27.56 -8.25
CA VAL A 239 -15.98 -27.08 -8.39
C VAL A 239 -15.31 -26.93 -7.02
N GLU A 240 -16.01 -26.41 -6.01
CA GLU A 240 -15.51 -26.31 -4.63
C GLU A 240 -15.20 -27.69 -4.04
N ASP A 241 -16.09 -28.67 -4.26
CA ASP A 241 -15.94 -30.06 -3.83
C ASP A 241 -14.96 -30.86 -4.72
N LYS A 242 -14.47 -30.28 -5.82
CA LYS A 242 -13.55 -30.90 -6.80
C LYS A 242 -14.04 -32.30 -7.24
N ASN A 243 -15.34 -32.44 -7.45
CA ASN A 243 -15.93 -33.75 -7.79
C ASN A 243 -15.41 -34.27 -9.14
N SER A 244 -15.66 -35.57 -9.45
CA SER A 244 -15.17 -36.23 -10.67
C SER A 244 -15.62 -35.52 -11.95
N ARG A 245 -16.89 -35.08 -12.00
CA ARG A 245 -17.42 -34.39 -13.18
C ARG A 245 -16.76 -33.03 -13.41
N ALA A 246 -16.57 -32.23 -12.35
CA ALA A 246 -15.86 -30.97 -12.45
C ALA A 246 -14.39 -31.16 -12.82
N ARG A 247 -13.75 -32.25 -12.37
CA ARG A 247 -12.38 -32.62 -12.74
C ARG A 247 -12.27 -32.99 -14.23
N GLU A 248 -13.24 -33.74 -14.76
CA GLU A 248 -13.31 -34.04 -16.21
C GLU A 248 -13.40 -32.74 -17.03
N GLU A 249 -14.28 -31.82 -16.63
CA GLU A 249 -14.44 -30.53 -17.31
C GLU A 249 -13.17 -29.64 -17.19
N LEU A 250 -12.49 -29.70 -16.06
CA LEU A 250 -11.19 -29.04 -15.90
C LEU A 250 -10.16 -29.55 -16.91
N MET A 251 -10.08 -30.87 -17.06
CA MET A 251 -9.16 -31.50 -18.03
C MET A 251 -9.51 -31.17 -19.47
N ILE A 252 -10.79 -31.16 -19.81
CA ILE A 252 -11.26 -30.79 -21.15
C ILE A 252 -10.89 -29.33 -21.45
N GLU A 253 -11.17 -28.41 -20.51
CA GLU A 253 -10.91 -26.98 -20.70
C GLU A 253 -9.39 -26.66 -20.70
N SER A 254 -8.58 -27.34 -19.87
CA SER A 254 -7.13 -27.16 -19.86
C SER A 254 -6.47 -27.62 -21.16
N ASN A 255 -6.97 -28.71 -21.77
CA ASN A 255 -6.50 -29.17 -23.08
C ASN A 255 -6.93 -28.22 -24.21
N ARG A 256 -8.09 -27.60 -24.10
CA ARG A 256 -8.61 -26.66 -25.10
C ARG A 256 -7.89 -25.32 -25.04
N ARG A 257 -7.59 -24.84 -23.83
CA ARG A 257 -7.09 -23.50 -23.53
C ARG A 257 -5.67 -23.58 -23.01
N PRO A 258 -4.66 -23.20 -23.82
CA PRO A 258 -3.28 -23.18 -23.37
C PRO A 258 -3.07 -22.11 -22.30
N VAL A 259 -1.96 -22.18 -21.59
CA VAL A 259 -1.45 -21.13 -20.73
C VAL A 259 -0.26 -20.45 -21.40
N ILE A 260 -0.09 -19.17 -21.11
CA ILE A 260 1.07 -18.40 -21.52
C ILE A 260 1.99 -18.27 -20.32
N LEU A 261 3.22 -18.78 -20.44
CA LEU A 261 4.26 -18.59 -19.46
C LEU A 261 5.09 -17.37 -19.79
N ASN A 262 5.46 -16.63 -18.76
CA ASN A 262 6.40 -15.51 -18.84
C ASN A 262 7.43 -15.59 -17.72
N ARG A 263 8.71 -15.44 -18.06
CA ARG A 263 9.78 -15.17 -17.09
C ARG A 263 10.18 -13.69 -17.17
N ALA A 264 10.13 -13.01 -16.03
CA ALA A 264 10.58 -11.62 -15.93
C ALA A 264 12.06 -11.55 -15.53
N PRO A 265 12.87 -10.65 -16.16
CA PRO A 265 12.49 -9.68 -17.20
C PRO A 265 12.32 -10.34 -18.59
N SER A 266 11.28 -9.91 -19.33
CA SER A 266 11.02 -10.41 -20.70
C SER A 266 11.95 -9.71 -21.69
N LEU A 267 13.12 -10.27 -21.95
CA LEU A 267 14.17 -9.67 -22.77
C LEU A 267 13.95 -9.88 -24.26
N HIS A 268 13.28 -10.95 -24.64
CA HIS A 268 12.97 -11.29 -26.04
C HIS A 268 11.67 -12.12 -26.10
N ARG A 269 11.18 -12.34 -27.32
CA ARG A 269 9.88 -13.00 -27.56
C ARG A 269 9.79 -14.43 -26.98
N PHE A 270 10.87 -15.16 -26.87
CA PHE A 270 10.89 -16.52 -26.31
C PHE A 270 10.81 -16.56 -24.77
N ASN A 271 10.81 -15.43 -24.08
CA ASN A 271 10.47 -15.37 -22.67
C ASN A 271 8.95 -15.43 -22.42
N ILE A 272 8.13 -15.39 -23.49
CA ILE A 272 6.68 -15.48 -23.45
C ILE A 272 6.24 -16.57 -24.43
N ILE A 273 5.86 -17.74 -23.92
CA ILE A 273 5.53 -18.91 -24.74
C ILE A 273 4.23 -19.54 -24.21
N ALA A 274 3.43 -20.08 -25.13
CA ALA A 274 2.22 -20.81 -24.80
C ALA A 274 2.50 -22.32 -24.66
N PHE A 275 1.90 -22.92 -23.63
CA PHE A 275 2.04 -24.33 -23.30
C PHE A 275 0.69 -24.98 -23.02
N LYS A 276 0.61 -26.28 -23.21
CA LYS A 276 -0.52 -27.12 -22.76
C LYS A 276 -0.32 -27.44 -21.27
N PRO A 277 -1.22 -27.02 -20.38
CA PRO A 277 -1.07 -27.29 -18.96
C PRO A 277 -1.40 -28.75 -18.62
N LYS A 278 -0.57 -29.36 -17.79
CA LYS A 278 -0.78 -30.68 -17.19
C LYS A 278 -0.86 -30.53 -15.67
N PRO A 279 -1.81 -31.19 -14.99
CA PRO A 279 -1.85 -31.19 -13.54
C PRO A 279 -0.67 -31.98 -12.96
N VAL A 280 0.03 -31.33 -12.03
CA VAL A 280 1.11 -31.97 -11.28
C VAL A 280 0.90 -31.81 -9.78
N SER A 281 1.48 -32.71 -9.01
CA SER A 281 1.51 -32.61 -7.55
C SER A 281 2.57 -31.59 -7.10
N GLY A 282 2.38 -31.02 -5.93
CA GLY A 282 3.32 -30.03 -5.37
C GLY A 282 2.90 -28.58 -5.60
N THR A 283 3.86 -27.67 -5.52
CA THR A 283 3.63 -26.22 -5.54
C THR A 283 4.47 -25.49 -6.61
N THR A 284 5.31 -26.22 -7.35
CA THR A 284 6.20 -25.66 -8.37
C THR A 284 5.60 -25.79 -9.77
N ILE A 285 5.95 -24.86 -10.65
CA ILE A 285 5.65 -24.91 -12.07
C ILE A 285 6.75 -25.75 -12.72
N GLN A 286 6.38 -26.87 -13.36
CA GLN A 286 7.34 -27.80 -13.94
C GLN A 286 7.44 -27.54 -15.46
N VAL A 287 8.66 -27.44 -15.95
CA VAL A 287 8.94 -27.22 -17.38
C VAL A 287 9.97 -28.22 -17.90
N ASN A 288 9.88 -28.54 -19.20
CA ASN A 288 10.90 -29.36 -19.82
C ASN A 288 12.26 -28.63 -19.79
N PRO A 289 13.36 -29.28 -19.36
CA PRO A 289 14.69 -28.67 -19.27
C PRO A 289 15.18 -28.01 -20.55
N PHE A 290 14.77 -28.50 -21.74
CA PHE A 290 15.14 -27.88 -23.02
C PHE A 290 14.57 -26.45 -23.23
N MET A 291 13.65 -26.01 -22.37
CA MET A 291 13.13 -24.64 -22.41
C MET A 291 14.00 -23.64 -21.62
N GLU A 292 14.97 -24.11 -20.88
CA GLU A 292 15.84 -23.31 -19.98
C GLU A 292 16.54 -22.18 -20.76
N ASP A 293 17.32 -22.52 -21.76
CA ASP A 293 18.04 -21.53 -22.58
C ASP A 293 17.09 -20.55 -23.29
N GLY A 294 15.99 -21.07 -23.85
CA GLY A 294 15.01 -20.25 -24.57
C GLY A 294 14.29 -19.22 -23.71
N MET A 295 14.05 -19.53 -22.46
CA MET A 295 13.38 -18.65 -21.51
C MET A 295 14.38 -17.89 -20.59
N ASN A 296 15.66 -18.08 -20.74
CA ASN A 296 16.69 -17.63 -19.79
C ASN A 296 16.32 -18.04 -18.35
N LEU A 297 15.88 -19.27 -18.17
CA LEU A 297 15.36 -19.81 -16.93
C LEU A 297 16.46 -20.54 -16.17
N ASP A 298 16.55 -20.30 -14.86
CA ASP A 298 17.39 -21.05 -13.95
C ASP A 298 16.54 -21.63 -12.82
N TYR A 299 16.92 -22.76 -12.26
CA TYR A 299 16.19 -23.45 -11.19
C TYR A 299 16.73 -23.12 -9.78
N ASP A 300 17.38 -21.99 -9.65
CA ASP A 300 17.91 -21.47 -8.38
C ASP A 300 16.86 -20.70 -7.54
N GLY A 301 15.60 -20.71 -7.96
CA GLY A 301 14.49 -19.99 -7.31
C GLY A 301 13.75 -19.05 -8.26
N ASP A 302 14.02 -19.10 -9.54
CA ASP A 302 13.31 -18.36 -10.56
C ASP A 302 11.80 -18.61 -10.50
N ALA A 303 11.04 -17.54 -10.68
CA ALA A 303 9.58 -17.60 -10.70
C ALA A 303 9.03 -17.36 -12.11
N LEU A 304 8.13 -18.22 -12.52
CA LEU A 304 7.36 -18.07 -13.74
C LEU A 304 5.99 -17.46 -13.45
N GLN A 305 5.55 -16.60 -14.36
CA GLN A 305 4.18 -16.07 -14.39
C GLN A 305 3.37 -16.88 -15.38
N VAL A 306 2.13 -17.21 -15.00
CA VAL A 306 1.21 -17.99 -15.81
C VAL A 306 -0.01 -17.14 -16.11
N HIS A 307 -0.43 -17.10 -17.37
CA HIS A 307 -1.61 -16.36 -17.81
C HIS A 307 -2.51 -17.28 -18.63
N VAL A 308 -3.81 -17.26 -18.34
CA VAL A 308 -4.81 -18.01 -19.12
C VAL A 308 -5.50 -17.06 -20.09
N PRO A 309 -5.40 -17.25 -21.40
CA PRO A 309 -6.13 -16.45 -22.38
C PRO A 309 -7.64 -16.62 -22.22
N VAL A 310 -8.37 -15.50 -22.05
CA VAL A 310 -9.79 -15.54 -21.68
C VAL A 310 -10.71 -15.64 -22.90
N THR A 311 -10.40 -14.90 -23.97
CA THR A 311 -11.22 -14.86 -25.20
C THR A 311 -10.81 -15.96 -26.19
N ASP A 312 -11.75 -16.38 -27.04
CA ASP A 312 -11.44 -17.38 -28.10
C ASP A 312 -10.41 -16.83 -29.09
N GLY A 313 -10.42 -15.53 -29.37
CA GLY A 313 -9.38 -14.87 -30.16
C GLY A 313 -7.98 -15.02 -29.53
N ALA A 314 -7.85 -14.72 -28.25
CA ALA A 314 -6.59 -14.86 -27.52
C ALA A 314 -6.12 -16.33 -27.45
N VAL A 315 -7.05 -17.29 -27.32
CA VAL A 315 -6.74 -18.73 -27.37
C VAL A 315 -6.18 -19.12 -28.72
N ASN A 316 -6.80 -18.63 -29.83
CA ASN A 316 -6.35 -18.92 -31.18
C ASN A 316 -4.97 -18.29 -31.46
N ASP A 317 -4.72 -17.08 -30.94
CA ASP A 317 -3.42 -16.44 -31.10
C ASP A 317 -2.33 -17.14 -30.27
N ALA A 318 -2.67 -17.61 -29.09
CA ALA A 318 -1.74 -18.38 -28.26
C ALA A 318 -1.38 -19.76 -28.84
N LYS A 319 -2.18 -20.31 -29.77
CA LYS A 319 -1.93 -21.60 -30.45
C LYS A 319 -1.10 -21.48 -31.75
N LYS A 320 -0.90 -20.28 -32.26
CA LYS A 320 -0.02 -19.97 -33.38
C LYS A 320 1.45 -19.98 -33.01
#